data_85ba1421ef2de8294aa044281b8fe550
#
_entry.id   85ba1421ef2de8294aa044281b8fe550
#
_cell.length_a   1.000
_cell.length_b   1.000
_cell.length_c   1.000
_cell.angle_alpha   90.00
_cell.angle_beta   90.00
_cell.angle_gamma   90.00
#
_symmetry.space_group_name_H-M   'P 1'
#
loop_
_entity.id
_entity.type
_entity.pdbx_description
1 polymer ?
#
loop_
_entity_poly.entity_id
_entity_poly.type
_entity_poly.pdbx_seq_one_letter_code
_entity_poly.pdbx_strand_id
1 'polypeptide(L)'
;MSTKFTKMNSQGNDFIIIDLAQEKFTEDQDVIKKICSRDAVGCDQLLLINTTKLNKVTCKIYNNDGSTASQCGNGLRAIMLYLSIKFQITESKIKISGKDYSAQIVDKQNNKVSVDMGRPKFFTDSMDSLFASKPFKGEVVDVGNKHLVIWGNQGEVSNSDLIDSLNIDDLKKLNELQSKYNLTFILDYPGTQDEYDPSFPHQTDVKSPALIRIKVREKGAGWTKSCGSGATAAAALALELWHQSDFFYNADIEKIDAHKQKLDAGYHLMPSPMMIEQEGGVLEVHHDNSGSLKLVGPSEFEYDGVWDG
;
A
#
# COMPACT_ATOMS: atom_id res chain seq x y z
N MET A 1 29.46 -11.76 -16.37
CA MET A 1 28.61 -11.40 -17.53
C MET A 1 28.06 -10.02 -17.26
N SER A 2 28.24 -9.12 -18.20
CA SER A 2 27.69 -7.77 -18.13
C SER A 2 26.16 -7.82 -18.34
N THR A 3 25.40 -7.25 -17.42
CA THR A 3 23.92 -7.21 -17.44
C THR A 3 23.46 -5.78 -17.31
N LYS A 4 22.66 -5.28 -18.28
CA LYS A 4 22.06 -3.94 -18.19
C LYS A 4 20.89 -3.95 -17.22
N PHE A 5 20.76 -2.87 -16.49
CA PHE A 5 19.65 -2.65 -15.56
C PHE A 5 19.15 -1.22 -15.61
N THR A 6 17.97 -1.00 -15.09
CA THR A 6 17.41 0.33 -14.82
C THR A 6 17.16 0.50 -13.33
N LYS A 7 17.64 1.60 -12.76
CA LYS A 7 17.38 1.99 -11.38
C LYS A 7 16.13 2.86 -11.31
N MET A 8 15.22 2.48 -10.42
CA MET A 8 13.93 3.15 -10.21
C MET A 8 13.70 3.40 -8.73
N ASN A 9 12.84 4.39 -8.41
CA ASN A 9 12.44 4.71 -7.04
C ASN A 9 10.94 4.98 -6.98
N SER A 10 10.29 4.55 -5.92
CA SER A 10 8.90 4.90 -5.62
C SER A 10 8.80 5.33 -4.16
N GLN A 11 8.97 6.64 -3.92
CA GLN A 11 8.85 7.27 -2.60
C GLN A 11 9.81 6.67 -1.55
N GLY A 12 11.08 6.51 -1.91
CA GLY A 12 12.14 6.00 -1.03
C GLY A 12 12.29 4.48 -1.00
N ASN A 13 11.42 3.74 -1.69
CA ASN A 13 11.60 2.31 -1.98
C ASN A 13 12.25 2.18 -3.36
N ASP A 14 13.49 1.70 -3.42
CA ASP A 14 14.28 1.68 -4.63
C ASP A 14 14.42 0.29 -5.25
N PHE A 15 14.48 0.27 -6.57
CA PHE A 15 14.42 -0.96 -7.36
C PHE A 15 15.54 -1.02 -8.40
N ILE A 16 16.01 -2.23 -8.65
CA ILE A 16 16.72 -2.58 -9.88
C ILE A 16 15.75 -3.35 -10.77
N ILE A 17 15.56 -2.90 -12.01
CA ILE A 17 14.78 -3.62 -13.02
C ILE A 17 15.75 -4.22 -14.05
N ILE A 18 15.62 -5.53 -14.29
CA ILE A 18 16.29 -6.25 -15.37
C ILE A 18 15.24 -6.88 -16.25
N ASP A 19 15.29 -6.56 -17.56
CA ASP A 19 14.36 -7.10 -18.53
C ASP A 19 14.94 -8.37 -19.17
N LEU A 20 14.43 -9.52 -18.78
CA LEU A 20 14.86 -10.84 -19.26
C LEU A 20 14.51 -11.10 -20.75
N ALA A 21 13.71 -10.23 -21.38
CA ALA A 21 13.53 -10.28 -22.83
C ALA A 21 14.74 -9.72 -23.60
N GLN A 22 15.58 -8.91 -22.93
CA GLN A 22 16.74 -8.23 -23.52
C GLN A 22 18.06 -8.67 -22.90
N GLU A 23 18.06 -9.09 -21.64
CA GLU A 23 19.24 -9.37 -20.85
C GLU A 23 19.23 -10.80 -20.30
N LYS A 24 20.41 -11.36 -20.11
CA LYS A 24 20.58 -12.63 -19.38
C LYS A 24 20.94 -12.32 -17.93
N PHE A 25 20.24 -12.94 -17.00
CA PHE A 25 20.52 -12.83 -15.58
C PHE A 25 20.39 -14.20 -14.90
N THR A 26 21.30 -14.52 -14.01
CA THR A 26 21.27 -15.77 -13.23
C THR A 26 20.45 -15.55 -11.96
N GLU A 27 19.31 -16.23 -11.86
CA GLU A 27 18.42 -16.16 -10.70
C GLU A 27 18.96 -17.01 -9.53
N ASP A 28 20.20 -16.72 -9.10
CA ASP A 28 20.84 -17.34 -7.95
C ASP A 28 20.80 -16.38 -6.74
N GLN A 29 20.57 -16.91 -5.54
CA GLN A 29 20.39 -16.11 -4.34
C GLN A 29 21.61 -15.25 -4.01
N ASP A 30 22.83 -15.78 -4.19
CA ASP A 30 24.04 -15.03 -3.88
C ASP A 30 24.32 -13.94 -4.92
N VAL A 31 23.97 -14.20 -6.19
CA VAL A 31 24.03 -13.20 -7.27
C VAL A 31 23.03 -12.06 -6.99
N ILE A 32 21.80 -12.39 -6.55
CA ILE A 32 20.79 -11.41 -6.19
C ILE A 32 21.25 -10.56 -5.01
N LYS A 33 21.74 -11.18 -3.94
CA LYS A 33 22.28 -10.45 -2.79
C LYS A 33 23.41 -9.51 -3.19
N LYS A 34 24.29 -9.96 -4.10
CA LYS A 34 25.45 -9.18 -4.54
C LYS A 34 25.02 -7.92 -5.29
N ILE A 35 24.10 -8.00 -6.27
CA ILE A 35 23.62 -6.82 -7.00
C ILE A 35 22.79 -5.89 -6.11
N CYS A 36 21.99 -6.44 -5.18
CA CYS A 36 21.18 -5.67 -4.25
C CYS A 36 21.97 -5.04 -3.10
N SER A 37 23.22 -5.47 -2.87
CA SER A 37 24.08 -4.88 -1.83
C SER A 37 24.34 -3.41 -2.08
N ARG A 38 24.26 -2.58 -1.02
CA ARG A 38 24.56 -1.13 -1.10
C ARG A 38 26.05 -0.84 -1.42
N ASP A 39 26.93 -1.84 -1.28
CA ASP A 39 28.33 -1.75 -1.71
C ASP A 39 28.51 -1.99 -3.22
N ALA A 40 27.46 -2.44 -3.91
CA ALA A 40 27.43 -2.63 -5.36
C ALA A 40 26.46 -1.61 -5.99
N VAL A 41 25.42 -2.08 -6.74
CA VAL A 41 24.37 -1.20 -7.28
C VAL A 41 23.42 -0.78 -6.15
N GLY A 42 22.98 -1.72 -5.35
CA GLY A 42 22.12 -1.52 -4.19
C GLY A 42 20.64 -1.29 -4.55
N CYS A 43 19.76 -2.03 -3.88
CA CYS A 43 18.31 -1.78 -3.94
C CYS A 43 17.60 -2.47 -2.78
N ASP A 44 16.36 -2.05 -2.51
CA ASP A 44 15.46 -2.75 -1.61
C ASP A 44 14.94 -4.03 -2.27
N GLN A 45 14.62 -3.96 -3.56
CA GLN A 45 14.11 -5.10 -4.31
C GLN A 45 14.63 -5.13 -5.76
N LEU A 46 14.90 -6.35 -6.23
CA LEU A 46 15.21 -6.64 -7.63
C LEU A 46 13.93 -7.11 -8.34
N LEU A 47 13.59 -6.47 -9.46
CA LEU A 47 12.45 -6.77 -10.31
C LEU A 47 12.95 -7.40 -11.62
N LEU A 48 12.81 -8.72 -11.76
CA LEU A 48 13.10 -9.42 -13.01
C LEU A 48 11.82 -9.45 -13.84
N ILE A 49 11.79 -8.66 -14.91
CA ILE A 49 10.63 -8.54 -15.78
C ILE A 49 10.86 -9.25 -17.11
N ASN A 50 9.79 -9.58 -17.81
CA ASN A 50 9.87 -10.06 -19.19
C ASN A 50 8.86 -9.28 -20.04
N THR A 51 9.38 -8.49 -20.97
CA THR A 51 8.61 -7.60 -21.86
C THR A 51 8.32 -8.18 -23.24
N THR A 52 8.49 -9.48 -23.45
CA THR A 52 8.15 -10.13 -24.73
C THR A 52 6.72 -9.79 -25.19
N LYS A 53 5.80 -9.57 -24.23
CA LYS A 53 4.44 -9.10 -24.48
C LYS A 53 4.18 -7.85 -23.64
N LEU A 54 4.21 -6.67 -24.26
CA LEU A 54 4.07 -5.38 -23.59
C LEU A 54 2.68 -5.15 -22.94
N ASN A 55 1.64 -5.78 -23.45
CA ASN A 55 0.31 -5.71 -22.88
C ASN A 55 0.10 -6.68 -21.69
N LYS A 56 1.06 -7.59 -21.44
CA LYS A 56 1.05 -8.54 -20.33
C LYS A 56 2.48 -8.92 -19.91
N VAL A 57 3.11 -8.07 -19.16
CA VAL A 57 4.45 -8.25 -18.63
C VAL A 57 4.43 -9.22 -17.46
N THR A 58 5.39 -10.13 -17.37
CA THR A 58 5.59 -10.96 -16.17
C THR A 58 6.70 -10.37 -15.31
N CYS A 59 6.58 -10.51 -13.99
CA CYS A 59 7.60 -10.05 -13.05
C CYS A 59 7.80 -11.08 -11.93
N LYS A 60 9.06 -11.27 -11.55
CA LYS A 60 9.49 -11.90 -10.29
C LYS A 60 10.13 -10.83 -9.42
N ILE A 61 9.80 -10.81 -8.15
CA ILE A 61 10.30 -9.85 -7.17
C ILE A 61 11.20 -10.58 -6.19
N TYR A 62 12.39 -10.05 -5.97
CA TYR A 62 13.33 -10.52 -4.96
C TYR A 62 13.67 -9.39 -4.00
N ASN A 63 13.64 -9.69 -2.71
CA ASN A 63 14.18 -8.81 -1.68
C ASN A 63 15.72 -8.79 -1.72
N ASN A 64 16.32 -7.82 -1.09
CA ASN A 64 17.78 -7.68 -1.04
C ASN A 64 18.51 -8.86 -0.36
N ASP A 65 17.80 -9.68 0.43
CA ASP A 65 18.31 -10.92 1.03
C ASP A 65 18.18 -12.14 0.08
N GLY A 66 17.70 -11.95 -1.14
CA GLY A 66 17.47 -12.98 -2.14
C GLY A 66 16.17 -13.77 -1.95
N SER A 67 15.37 -13.49 -0.94
CA SER A 67 14.05 -14.09 -0.78
C SER A 67 13.05 -13.51 -1.80
N THR A 68 12.02 -14.30 -2.16
CA THR A 68 10.98 -13.85 -3.10
C THR A 68 9.87 -13.08 -2.39
N ALA A 69 9.33 -12.04 -3.04
CA ALA A 69 8.13 -11.36 -2.61
C ALA A 69 6.95 -11.67 -3.53
N SER A 70 5.75 -11.82 -2.95
CA SER A 70 4.54 -12.19 -3.71
C SER A 70 3.88 -11.00 -4.41
N GLN A 71 4.13 -9.78 -3.92
CA GLN A 71 3.55 -8.54 -4.45
C GLN A 71 4.30 -7.33 -3.90
N CYS A 72 4.40 -6.25 -4.70
CA CYS A 72 4.89 -4.94 -4.28
C CYS A 72 4.18 -3.83 -5.07
N GLY A 73 3.30 -3.07 -4.41
CA GLY A 73 2.56 -1.96 -5.04
C GLY A 73 3.49 -0.86 -5.57
N ASN A 74 4.58 -0.57 -4.85
CA ASN A 74 5.62 0.37 -5.26
C ASN A 74 6.37 -0.14 -6.51
N GLY A 75 6.73 -1.44 -6.53
CA GLY A 75 7.37 -2.08 -7.68
C GLY A 75 6.47 -2.13 -8.91
N LEU A 76 5.15 -2.32 -8.75
CA LEU A 76 4.19 -2.26 -9.86
C LEU A 76 4.17 -0.87 -10.51
N ARG A 77 4.23 0.22 -9.70
CA ARG A 77 4.34 1.58 -10.23
C ARG A 77 5.67 1.80 -10.96
N ALA A 78 6.78 1.34 -10.37
CA ALA A 78 8.10 1.42 -10.99
C ALA A 78 8.14 0.70 -12.35
N ILE A 79 7.59 -0.53 -12.45
CA ILE A 79 7.51 -1.28 -13.71
C ILE A 79 6.69 -0.53 -14.75
N MET A 80 5.51 0.00 -14.39
CA MET A 80 4.67 0.71 -15.37
C MET A 80 5.35 1.99 -15.87
N LEU A 81 6.03 2.74 -15.00
CA LEU A 81 6.81 3.90 -15.44
C LEU A 81 7.98 3.48 -16.33
N TYR A 82 8.71 2.41 -15.98
CA TYR A 82 9.75 1.83 -16.84
C TYR A 82 9.22 1.50 -18.23
N LEU A 83 8.06 0.82 -18.31
CA LEU A 83 7.44 0.48 -19.59
C LEU A 83 7.06 1.73 -20.40
N SER A 84 6.59 2.78 -19.72
CA SER A 84 6.27 4.06 -20.37
C SER A 84 7.50 4.74 -20.95
N ILE A 85 8.61 4.76 -20.20
CA ILE A 85 9.87 5.40 -20.63
C ILE A 85 10.51 4.60 -21.78
N LYS A 86 10.61 3.28 -21.66
CA LYS A 86 11.34 2.45 -22.62
C LYS A 86 10.55 2.11 -23.88
N PHE A 87 9.23 1.94 -23.77
CA PHE A 87 8.39 1.42 -24.86
C PHE A 87 7.23 2.35 -25.23
N GLN A 88 7.11 3.52 -24.56
CA GLN A 88 6.09 4.53 -24.84
C GLN A 88 4.63 4.03 -24.70
N ILE A 89 4.42 3.03 -23.85
CA ILE A 89 3.08 2.53 -23.53
C ILE A 89 2.56 3.19 -22.26
N THR A 90 1.25 3.37 -22.15
CA THR A 90 0.60 4.04 -21.03
C THR A 90 -0.17 3.11 -20.12
N GLU A 91 -0.36 1.85 -20.52
CA GLU A 91 -1.05 0.83 -19.74
C GLU A 91 -0.50 -0.56 -20.00
N SER A 92 -0.52 -1.42 -19.00
CA SER A 92 -0.16 -2.83 -19.13
C SER A 92 -0.79 -3.66 -18.01
N LYS A 93 -0.91 -4.97 -18.23
CA LYS A 93 -1.10 -5.94 -17.16
C LYS A 93 0.25 -6.48 -16.72
N ILE A 94 0.51 -6.47 -15.43
CA ILE A 94 1.74 -6.99 -14.83
C ILE A 94 1.38 -8.23 -14.02
N LYS A 95 1.94 -9.37 -14.40
CA LYS A 95 1.70 -10.64 -13.72
C LYS A 95 2.79 -10.92 -12.70
N ILE A 96 2.41 -11.05 -11.42
CA ILE A 96 3.29 -11.40 -10.31
C ILE A 96 2.68 -12.58 -9.55
N SER A 97 3.44 -13.61 -9.28
CA SER A 97 3.01 -14.78 -8.48
C SER A 97 1.64 -15.35 -8.92
N GLY A 98 1.38 -15.36 -10.24
CA GLY A 98 0.14 -15.89 -10.80
C GLY A 98 -1.02 -14.91 -10.89
N LYS A 99 -0.99 -13.77 -10.20
CA LYS A 99 -2.02 -12.72 -10.22
C LYS A 99 -1.68 -11.63 -11.24
N ASP A 100 -2.68 -11.18 -11.99
CA ASP A 100 -2.57 -10.05 -12.94
C ASP A 100 -2.98 -8.76 -12.22
N TYR A 101 -2.17 -7.70 -12.38
CA TYR A 101 -2.42 -6.33 -11.89
C TYR A 101 -2.49 -5.40 -13.10
N SER A 102 -3.58 -4.64 -13.23
CA SER A 102 -3.67 -3.59 -14.25
C SER A 102 -2.96 -2.34 -13.74
N ALA A 103 -2.07 -1.78 -14.54
CA ALA A 103 -1.35 -0.56 -14.24
C ALA A 103 -1.42 0.42 -15.41
N GLN A 104 -1.50 1.73 -15.11
CA GLN A 104 -1.57 2.78 -16.12
C GLN A 104 -0.93 4.08 -15.64
N ILE A 105 -0.37 4.85 -16.58
CA ILE A 105 0.07 6.23 -16.33
C ILE A 105 -1.18 7.12 -16.29
N VAL A 106 -1.39 7.80 -15.16
CA VAL A 106 -2.54 8.71 -14.98
C VAL A 106 -2.16 10.19 -15.01
N ASP A 107 -0.89 10.49 -14.71
CA ASP A 107 -0.31 11.84 -14.84
C ASP A 107 1.14 11.69 -15.33
N LYS A 108 1.34 12.00 -16.60
CA LYS A 108 2.66 11.87 -17.24
C LYS A 108 3.65 12.94 -16.76
N GLN A 109 3.16 14.12 -16.39
CA GLN A 109 4.04 15.23 -15.95
C GLN A 109 4.64 14.95 -14.59
N ASN A 110 3.85 14.35 -13.70
CA ASN A 110 4.25 14.01 -12.32
C ASN A 110 4.60 12.51 -12.16
N ASN A 111 4.73 11.76 -13.26
CA ASN A 111 5.02 10.33 -13.26
C ASN A 111 4.10 9.52 -12.34
N LYS A 112 2.82 9.92 -12.22
CA LYS A 112 1.86 9.20 -11.39
C LYS A 112 1.34 7.97 -12.14
N VAL A 113 1.35 6.87 -11.43
CA VAL A 113 0.91 5.56 -11.89
C VAL A 113 -0.24 5.08 -11.03
N SER A 114 -1.31 4.62 -11.66
CA SER A 114 -2.41 3.91 -11.03
C SER A 114 -2.21 2.40 -11.16
N VAL A 115 -2.40 1.68 -10.07
CA VAL A 115 -2.36 0.20 -10.01
C VAL A 115 -3.65 -0.31 -9.42
N ASP A 116 -4.34 -1.22 -10.11
CA ASP A 116 -5.51 -1.91 -9.58
C ASP A 116 -5.06 -2.99 -8.58
N MET A 117 -5.33 -2.74 -7.30
CA MET A 117 -5.00 -3.65 -6.20
C MET A 117 -6.07 -4.73 -6.00
N GLY A 118 -7.24 -4.55 -6.63
CA GLY A 118 -8.40 -5.43 -6.51
C GLY A 118 -9.21 -5.18 -5.23
N ARG A 119 -10.11 -6.12 -4.93
CA ARG A 119 -10.96 -6.05 -3.72
C ARG A 119 -10.17 -6.52 -2.49
N PRO A 120 -10.21 -5.77 -1.38
CA PRO A 120 -9.63 -6.22 -0.12
C PRO A 120 -10.41 -7.43 0.42
N LYS A 121 -9.73 -8.25 1.21
CA LYS A 121 -10.37 -9.33 1.97
C LYS A 121 -10.12 -9.10 3.46
N PHE A 122 -11.18 -9.09 4.22
CA PHE A 122 -11.14 -9.00 5.68
C PHE A 122 -11.21 -10.40 6.28
N PHE A 123 -10.50 -10.59 7.38
CA PHE A 123 -10.50 -11.86 8.12
C PHE A 123 -11.10 -11.63 9.50
N THR A 124 -11.86 -12.59 9.99
CA THR A 124 -12.57 -12.50 11.28
C THR A 124 -11.66 -12.52 12.52
N ASP A 125 -10.35 -12.52 12.34
CA ASP A 125 -9.36 -12.49 13.42
C ASP A 125 -9.17 -11.05 13.96
N SER A 126 -10.29 -10.33 14.20
CA SER A 126 -10.23 -9.01 14.84
C SER A 126 -9.64 -9.14 16.26
N MET A 127 -8.71 -8.29 16.59
CA MET A 127 -8.04 -8.25 17.89
C MET A 127 -8.46 -6.99 18.63
N ASP A 128 -9.47 -7.10 19.51
CA ASP A 128 -9.99 -5.97 20.29
C ASP A 128 -9.01 -5.45 21.34
N SER A 129 -8.02 -6.26 21.71
CA SER A 129 -6.93 -5.88 22.62
C SER A 129 -5.62 -6.50 22.12
N LEU A 130 -4.89 -5.73 21.32
CA LEU A 130 -3.67 -6.22 20.68
C LEU A 130 -2.49 -6.27 21.67
N PHE A 131 -2.39 -5.28 22.54
CA PHE A 131 -1.35 -5.13 23.55
C PHE A 131 -1.97 -5.02 24.96
N ALA A 132 -1.36 -5.69 25.92
CA ALA A 132 -1.88 -5.69 27.30
C ALA A 132 -1.82 -4.30 27.95
N SER A 133 -0.87 -3.46 27.55
CA SER A 133 -0.62 -2.14 28.12
C SER A 133 -1.30 -0.99 27.39
N LYS A 134 -1.86 -1.22 26.21
CA LYS A 134 -2.34 -0.16 25.30
C LYS A 134 -3.64 -0.55 24.59
N PRO A 135 -4.57 0.40 24.42
CA PRO A 135 -5.89 0.16 23.82
C PRO A 135 -5.83 0.11 22.28
N PHE A 136 -4.95 -0.71 21.71
CA PHE A 136 -4.89 -0.93 20.29
C PHE A 136 -5.83 -2.05 19.85
N LYS A 137 -6.52 -1.83 18.76
CA LYS A 137 -7.26 -2.82 17.98
C LYS A 137 -6.47 -3.21 16.76
N GLY A 138 -6.75 -4.37 16.19
CA GLY A 138 -6.11 -4.84 14.98
C GLY A 138 -7.07 -5.66 14.12
N GLU A 139 -6.97 -5.49 12.81
CA GLU A 139 -7.72 -6.27 11.83
C GLU A 139 -6.82 -6.72 10.69
N VAL A 140 -6.99 -7.96 10.24
CA VAL A 140 -6.20 -8.51 9.14
C VAL A 140 -6.88 -8.21 7.82
N VAL A 141 -6.21 -7.43 6.97
CA VAL A 141 -6.65 -7.04 5.64
C VAL A 141 -5.67 -7.60 4.59
N ASP A 142 -6.18 -8.37 3.63
CA ASP A 142 -5.40 -8.89 2.50
C ASP A 142 -5.73 -8.09 1.23
N VAL A 143 -4.74 -7.39 0.73
CA VAL A 143 -4.76 -6.62 -0.53
C VAL A 143 -3.77 -7.22 -1.55
N GLY A 144 -3.48 -8.52 -1.43
CA GLY A 144 -2.44 -9.24 -2.16
C GLY A 144 -1.22 -9.54 -1.29
N ASN A 145 -1.02 -8.74 -0.22
CA ASN A 145 -0.21 -9.01 0.96
C ASN A 145 -1.09 -8.85 2.18
N LYS A 146 -0.90 -9.70 3.19
CA LYS A 146 -1.64 -9.60 4.46
C LYS A 146 -1.02 -8.53 5.35
N HIS A 147 -1.84 -7.56 5.72
CA HIS A 147 -1.53 -6.53 6.70
C HIS A 147 -2.38 -6.73 7.95
N LEU A 148 -1.75 -6.70 9.12
CA LEU A 148 -2.45 -6.41 10.36
C LEU A 148 -2.49 -4.89 10.46
N VAL A 149 -3.66 -4.31 10.21
CA VAL A 149 -3.90 -2.87 10.37
C VAL A 149 -4.24 -2.61 11.82
N ILE A 150 -3.49 -1.73 12.46
CA ILE A 150 -3.52 -1.47 13.90
C ILE A 150 -3.91 0.00 14.13
N TRP A 151 -4.89 0.22 14.99
CA TRP A 151 -5.32 1.57 15.39
C TRP A 151 -5.68 1.61 16.87
N GLY A 152 -5.52 2.78 17.48
CA GLY A 152 -5.91 3.02 18.88
C GLY A 152 -7.26 3.74 18.97
N ASN A 153 -7.86 3.74 20.17
CA ASN A 153 -8.95 4.65 20.46
C ASN A 153 -8.40 6.07 20.48
N GLN A 154 -9.00 6.93 19.69
CA GLN A 154 -8.58 8.34 19.61
C GLN A 154 -9.12 9.12 20.80
N GLY A 155 -8.36 10.10 21.27
CA GLY A 155 -8.83 11.09 22.24
C GLY A 155 -7.80 11.57 23.27
N GLU A 156 -6.77 10.80 23.62
CA GLU A 156 -5.85 11.21 24.70
C GLU A 156 -4.38 11.35 24.29
N VAL A 157 -3.91 10.60 23.29
CA VAL A 157 -2.49 10.61 22.85
C VAL A 157 -2.43 10.26 21.37
N SER A 158 -1.53 10.91 20.62
CA SER A 158 -1.34 10.54 19.19
C SER A 158 -0.88 9.08 19.08
N ASN A 159 -1.35 8.36 18.08
CA ASN A 159 -0.95 6.95 17.89
C ASN A 159 0.57 6.81 17.62
N SER A 160 1.27 7.86 17.15
CA SER A 160 2.73 7.88 17.05
C SER A 160 3.39 7.78 18.42
N ASP A 161 2.95 8.58 19.40
CA ASP A 161 3.48 8.55 20.76
C ASP A 161 3.17 7.22 21.45
N LEU A 162 2.00 6.61 21.13
CA LEU A 162 1.65 5.28 21.62
C LEU A 162 2.62 4.20 21.11
N ILE A 163 3.04 4.24 19.85
CA ILE A 163 4.01 3.29 19.29
C ILE A 163 5.37 3.44 19.99
N ASP A 164 5.83 4.67 20.20
CA ASP A 164 7.10 4.96 20.86
C ASP A 164 7.10 4.60 22.35
N SER A 165 5.91 4.48 22.97
CA SER A 165 5.72 4.12 24.38
C SER A 165 5.46 2.63 24.62
N LEU A 166 5.57 1.75 23.60
CA LEU A 166 5.40 0.31 23.78
C LEU A 166 6.45 -0.26 24.73
N ASN A 167 6.01 -1.06 25.69
CA ASN A 167 6.92 -1.73 26.63
C ASN A 167 7.58 -2.97 26.00
N ILE A 168 8.46 -3.62 26.74
CA ILE A 168 9.25 -4.76 26.23
C ILE A 168 8.39 -5.97 25.83
N ASP A 169 7.27 -6.21 26.50
CA ASP A 169 6.38 -7.32 26.19
C ASP A 169 5.51 -7.01 24.97
N ASP A 170 5.07 -5.75 24.82
CA ASP A 170 4.40 -5.27 23.62
C ASP A 170 5.35 -5.38 22.40
N LEU A 171 6.64 -5.04 22.56
CA LEU A 171 7.65 -5.17 21.49
C LEU A 171 7.90 -6.63 21.11
N LYS A 172 7.90 -7.58 22.08
CA LYS A 172 7.97 -9.01 21.78
C LYS A 172 6.74 -9.45 20.97
N LYS A 173 5.54 -9.02 21.39
CA LYS A 173 4.29 -9.30 20.67
C LYS A 173 4.30 -8.74 19.26
N LEU A 174 4.81 -7.51 19.10
CA LEU A 174 4.98 -6.88 17.79
C LEU A 174 5.87 -7.71 16.86
N ASN A 175 7.00 -8.22 17.36
CA ASN A 175 7.90 -9.07 16.58
C ASN A 175 7.25 -10.42 16.20
N GLU A 176 6.47 -11.02 17.10
CA GLU A 176 5.69 -12.22 16.82
C GLU A 176 4.68 -11.98 15.68
N LEU A 177 3.94 -10.88 15.76
CA LEU A 177 2.95 -10.50 14.74
C LEU A 177 3.60 -10.19 13.38
N GLN A 178 4.75 -9.50 13.39
CA GLN A 178 5.51 -9.20 12.17
C GLN A 178 6.00 -10.47 11.46
N SER A 179 6.22 -11.57 12.18
CA SER A 179 6.58 -12.84 11.54
C SER A 179 5.45 -13.39 10.63
N LYS A 180 4.21 -13.02 10.90
CA LYS A 180 3.00 -13.48 10.20
C LYS A 180 2.48 -12.45 9.19
N TYR A 181 2.51 -11.16 9.55
CA TYR A 181 1.86 -10.06 8.83
C TYR A 181 2.85 -8.90 8.59
N ASN A 182 2.59 -8.11 7.57
CA ASN A 182 3.02 -6.71 7.56
C ASN A 182 2.18 -5.95 8.58
N LEU A 183 2.79 -5.05 9.35
CA LEU A 183 2.08 -4.27 10.37
C LEU A 183 1.87 -2.84 9.85
N THR A 184 0.62 -2.40 9.79
CA THR A 184 0.25 -1.06 9.35
C THR A 184 -0.42 -0.32 10.50
N PHE A 185 0.25 0.67 11.04
CA PHE A 185 -0.27 1.51 12.12
C PHE A 185 -0.95 2.74 11.53
N ILE A 186 -2.21 2.96 11.86
CA ILE A 186 -2.90 4.22 11.59
C ILE A 186 -2.54 5.18 12.72
N LEU A 187 -1.82 6.26 12.38
CA LEU A 187 -1.34 7.26 13.33
C LEU A 187 -2.38 8.36 13.56
N ASP A 188 -3.10 8.69 12.49
CA ASP A 188 -4.07 9.76 12.48
C ASP A 188 -5.17 9.45 11.45
N TYR A 189 -6.42 9.77 11.81
CA TYR A 189 -7.59 9.47 11.01
C TYR A 189 -8.53 10.69 10.98
N PRO A 190 -8.96 11.17 9.83
CA PRO A 190 -9.85 12.31 9.75
C PRO A 190 -11.23 11.98 10.34
N GLY A 191 -11.68 12.78 11.29
CA GLY A 191 -13.01 12.64 11.90
C GLY A 191 -13.04 12.23 13.37
N THR A 192 -11.88 12.21 14.02
CA THR A 192 -11.77 11.85 15.42
C THR A 192 -11.13 12.95 16.28
N GLN A 193 -11.05 14.16 15.78
CA GLN A 193 -10.85 15.31 16.67
C GLN A 193 -12.14 15.51 17.46
N ASP A 194 -11.99 15.34 18.76
CA ASP A 194 -12.92 15.57 19.84
C ASP A 194 -14.12 16.42 19.51
N GLU A 195 -15.24 15.92 20.03
CA GLU A 195 -16.55 16.52 20.06
C GLU A 195 -17.41 16.18 18.83
N TYR A 196 -18.33 15.28 19.06
CA TYR A 196 -19.63 15.33 18.45
C TYR A 196 -20.17 16.76 18.67
N ASP A 197 -19.80 17.66 17.77
CA ASP A 197 -20.46 18.96 17.64
C ASP A 197 -21.71 18.75 16.77
N PRO A 198 -22.91 18.69 17.37
CA PRO A 198 -24.15 18.56 16.61
C PRO A 198 -24.41 19.79 15.71
N SER A 199 -23.62 20.86 15.83
CA SER A 199 -23.67 22.04 14.98
C SER A 199 -22.79 21.91 13.73
N PHE A 200 -21.90 20.88 13.63
CA PHE A 200 -21.30 20.55 12.36
C PHE A 200 -22.38 19.96 11.47
N PRO A 201 -22.84 20.68 10.46
CA PRO A 201 -23.68 20.07 9.44
C PRO A 201 -22.90 18.88 8.92
N HIS A 202 -23.55 17.71 8.86
CA HIS A 202 -23.00 16.53 8.18
C HIS A 202 -22.37 17.07 6.91
N GLN A 203 -21.02 17.07 6.84
CA GLN A 203 -20.32 17.77 5.77
C GLN A 203 -20.61 17.03 4.47
N THR A 204 -21.76 17.33 3.91
CA THR A 204 -22.14 16.99 2.53
C THR A 204 -21.24 17.69 1.51
N ASP A 205 -20.38 18.60 1.98
CA ASP A 205 -19.39 19.34 1.21
C ASP A 205 -17.95 18.97 1.62
N VAL A 206 -17.61 17.68 1.76
CA VAL A 206 -16.20 17.29 1.92
C VAL A 206 -15.48 17.50 0.60
N LYS A 207 -15.09 18.74 0.35
CA LYS A 207 -14.24 19.13 -0.81
C LYS A 207 -12.79 18.74 -0.64
N SER A 208 -12.40 18.28 0.54
CA SER A 208 -11.02 17.86 0.83
C SER A 208 -10.95 16.34 0.93
N PRO A 209 -9.98 15.71 0.26
CA PRO A 209 -9.77 14.28 0.39
C PRO A 209 -9.43 13.93 1.85
N ALA A 210 -9.94 12.78 2.33
CA ALA A 210 -9.59 12.28 3.65
C ALA A 210 -8.09 11.99 3.72
N LEU A 211 -7.38 12.54 4.71
CA LEU A 211 -5.95 12.30 4.94
C LEU A 211 -5.79 11.32 6.10
N ILE A 212 -5.13 10.20 5.85
CA ILE A 212 -4.80 9.17 6.84
C ILE A 212 -3.28 9.07 6.91
N ARG A 213 -2.72 9.22 8.12
CA ARG A 213 -1.29 9.00 8.35
C ARG A 213 -1.04 7.60 8.82
N ILE A 214 -0.05 6.94 8.20
CA ILE A 214 0.32 5.58 8.56
C ILE A 214 1.84 5.43 8.71
N LYS A 215 2.21 4.40 9.49
CA LYS A 215 3.58 3.88 9.58
C LYS A 215 3.54 2.38 9.36
N VAL A 216 4.43 1.86 8.53
CA VAL A 216 4.40 0.45 8.16
C VAL A 216 5.68 -0.24 8.58
N ARG A 217 5.53 -1.41 9.21
CA ARG A 217 6.64 -2.31 9.52
C ARG A 217 6.47 -3.58 8.71
N GLU A 218 7.26 -3.71 7.66
CA GLU A 218 7.13 -4.81 6.72
C GLU A 218 7.86 -6.07 7.19
N LYS A 219 7.31 -7.22 6.87
CA LYS A 219 7.90 -8.52 7.15
C LYS A 219 9.24 -8.63 6.40
N GLY A 220 10.31 -8.89 7.16
CA GLY A 220 11.66 -9.03 6.62
C GLY A 220 12.42 -7.72 6.36
N ALA A 221 11.73 -6.57 6.23
CA ALA A 221 12.36 -5.27 5.95
C ALA A 221 12.36 -4.30 7.15
N GLY A 222 11.48 -4.51 8.15
CA GLY A 222 11.34 -3.58 9.27
C GLY A 222 10.53 -2.34 8.92
N TRP A 223 10.83 -1.21 9.54
CA TRP A 223 10.16 0.07 9.25
C TRP A 223 10.54 0.56 7.86
N THR A 224 9.55 0.86 7.03
CA THR A 224 9.73 1.32 5.66
C THR A 224 9.13 2.71 5.47
N LYS A 225 9.74 3.50 4.58
CA LYS A 225 9.30 4.88 4.32
C LYS A 225 7.99 4.93 3.52
N SER A 226 7.75 3.93 2.67
CA SER A 226 6.55 3.85 1.84
C SER A 226 6.19 2.40 1.56
N CYS A 227 4.93 2.05 1.82
CA CYS A 227 4.36 0.74 1.52
C CYS A 227 3.01 0.90 0.83
N GLY A 228 2.95 0.57 -0.47
CA GLY A 228 1.72 0.72 -1.27
C GLY A 228 0.60 -0.22 -0.82
N SER A 229 0.92 -1.47 -0.45
CA SER A 229 -0.09 -2.40 0.09
C SER A 229 -0.56 -2.00 1.49
N GLY A 230 0.34 -1.43 2.33
CA GLY A 230 -0.03 -0.88 3.63
C GLY A 230 -0.99 0.30 3.50
N ALA A 231 -0.71 1.22 2.56
CA ALA A 231 -1.61 2.33 2.24
C ALA A 231 -2.99 1.82 1.79
N THR A 232 -3.01 0.81 0.90
CA THR A 232 -4.27 0.23 0.41
C THR A 232 -5.04 -0.49 1.53
N ALA A 233 -4.35 -1.21 2.42
CA ALA A 233 -4.98 -1.90 3.55
C ALA A 233 -5.57 -0.92 4.58
N ALA A 234 -4.87 0.17 4.89
CA ALA A 234 -5.38 1.23 5.77
C ALA A 234 -6.62 1.91 5.18
N ALA A 235 -6.59 2.22 3.89
CA ALA A 235 -7.75 2.79 3.18
C ALA A 235 -8.95 1.82 3.16
N ALA A 236 -8.69 0.52 2.95
CA ALA A 236 -9.73 -0.52 2.98
C ALA A 236 -10.43 -0.58 4.34
N LEU A 237 -9.63 -0.61 5.43
CA LEU A 237 -10.19 -0.60 6.78
C LEU A 237 -10.96 0.68 7.07
N ALA A 238 -10.45 1.81 6.66
CA ALA A 238 -11.13 3.09 6.84
C ALA A 238 -12.51 3.11 6.17
N LEU A 239 -12.61 2.58 4.94
CA LEU A 239 -13.89 2.42 4.24
C LEU A 239 -14.84 1.50 4.99
N GLU A 240 -14.35 0.37 5.48
CA GLU A 240 -15.17 -0.60 6.22
C GLU A 240 -15.71 0.00 7.52
N LEU A 241 -14.86 0.68 8.29
CA LEU A 241 -15.26 1.36 9.53
C LEU A 241 -16.25 2.51 9.26
N TRP A 242 -16.07 3.23 8.16
CA TRP A 242 -17.01 4.27 7.73
C TRP A 242 -18.39 3.69 7.44
N HIS A 243 -18.46 2.61 6.67
CA HIS A 243 -19.73 1.93 6.38
C HIS A 243 -20.40 1.38 7.64
N GLN A 244 -19.61 0.83 8.59
CA GLN A 244 -20.13 0.33 9.86
C GLN A 244 -20.68 1.47 10.74
N SER A 245 -19.99 2.61 10.82
CA SER A 245 -20.42 3.75 11.62
C SER A 245 -21.75 4.35 11.09
N ASP A 246 -21.89 4.45 9.79
CA ASP A 246 -23.13 4.89 9.15
C ASP A 246 -24.30 3.93 9.45
N PHE A 247 -24.03 2.60 9.52
CA PHE A 247 -25.02 1.60 9.86
C PHE A 247 -25.48 1.69 11.32
N PHE A 248 -24.56 1.90 12.28
CA PHE A 248 -24.91 2.01 13.68
C PHE A 248 -25.61 3.33 14.05
N TYR A 249 -25.30 4.42 13.34
CA TYR A 249 -25.93 5.71 13.57
C TYR A 249 -27.38 5.77 13.07
N ASN A 250 -27.78 4.90 12.13
CA ASN A 250 -29.07 4.88 11.48
C ASN A 250 -29.93 3.65 11.81
N ALA A 251 -29.67 2.96 12.94
CA ALA A 251 -30.36 1.72 13.33
C ALA A 251 -31.87 1.87 13.71
N ASP A 252 -32.52 2.97 13.35
CA ASP A 252 -33.98 3.07 13.32
C ASP A 252 -34.49 2.40 12.03
N ILE A 253 -35.25 1.34 12.16
CA ILE A 253 -35.75 0.49 11.05
C ILE A 253 -36.45 1.27 9.93
N GLU A 254 -37.14 2.39 10.27
CA GLU A 254 -37.73 3.29 9.28
C GLU A 254 -36.71 4.09 8.45
N LYS A 255 -35.44 4.16 8.89
CA LYS A 255 -34.37 4.87 8.19
C LYS A 255 -33.55 3.97 7.26
N ILE A 256 -33.69 2.65 7.34
CA ILE A 256 -32.96 1.70 6.45
C ILE A 256 -33.39 1.91 4.99
N ASP A 257 -34.69 2.13 4.73
CA ASP A 257 -35.18 2.40 3.38
C ASP A 257 -34.74 3.79 2.88
N ALA A 258 -34.71 4.78 3.76
CA ALA A 258 -34.21 6.13 3.44
C ALA A 258 -32.68 6.11 3.21
N HIS A 259 -31.94 5.26 3.95
CA HIS A 259 -30.49 5.05 3.78
C HIS A 259 -30.18 4.35 2.45
N LYS A 260 -30.96 3.34 2.09
CA LYS A 260 -30.86 2.65 0.79
C LYS A 260 -31.13 3.61 -0.38
N GLN A 261 -32.15 4.48 -0.25
CA GLN A 261 -32.42 5.54 -1.23
C GLN A 261 -31.30 6.58 -1.31
N LYS A 262 -30.63 6.91 -0.19
CA LYS A 262 -29.49 7.81 -0.17
C LYS A 262 -28.23 7.18 -0.76
N LEU A 263 -27.97 5.89 -0.54
CA LEU A 263 -26.90 5.12 -1.19
C LEU A 263 -27.13 5.07 -2.71
N ASP A 264 -28.38 4.85 -3.16
CA ASP A 264 -28.77 4.89 -4.57
C ASP A 264 -28.64 6.30 -5.16
N ALA A 265 -28.77 7.34 -4.33
CA ALA A 265 -28.59 8.75 -4.71
C ALA A 265 -27.13 9.26 -4.58
N GLY A 266 -26.16 8.41 -4.22
CA GLY A 266 -24.74 8.77 -4.11
C GLY A 266 -24.37 9.61 -2.88
N TYR A 267 -25.19 9.64 -1.85
CA TYR A 267 -25.07 10.60 -0.72
C TYR A 267 -24.07 10.22 0.38
N HIS A 268 -23.45 9.05 0.36
CA HIS A 268 -22.52 8.61 1.44
C HIS A 268 -21.28 7.91 0.93
N LEU A 269 -20.71 8.38 -0.15
CA LEU A 269 -19.40 7.91 -0.55
C LEU A 269 -18.35 8.60 0.30
N MET A 270 -17.55 7.81 1.02
CA MET A 270 -16.30 8.31 1.59
C MET A 270 -15.52 9.06 0.51
N PRO A 271 -14.88 10.20 0.83
CA PRO A 271 -14.14 10.96 -0.17
C PRO A 271 -13.20 10.07 -0.96
N SER A 272 -13.28 10.10 -2.28
CA SER A 272 -12.32 9.46 -3.16
C SER A 272 -11.61 10.55 -3.97
N PRO A 273 -10.28 10.60 -3.98
CA PRO A 273 -9.35 9.67 -3.33
C PRO A 273 -9.21 9.86 -1.82
N MET A 274 -8.85 8.78 -1.11
CA MET A 274 -8.25 8.90 0.21
C MET A 274 -6.76 9.16 0.06
N MET A 275 -6.24 10.13 0.79
CA MET A 275 -4.83 10.48 0.80
C MET A 275 -4.15 9.74 1.96
N ILE A 276 -3.15 8.92 1.65
CA ILE A 276 -2.43 8.13 2.65
C ILE A 276 -1.01 8.66 2.77
N GLU A 277 -0.74 9.34 3.88
CA GLU A 277 0.56 9.94 4.16
C GLU A 277 1.48 8.95 4.87
N GLN A 278 2.71 8.84 4.39
CA GLN A 278 3.80 8.05 4.94
C GLN A 278 5.08 8.91 4.94
N GLU A 279 6.15 8.48 5.58
CA GLU A 279 7.43 9.19 5.59
C GLU A 279 7.96 9.47 4.18
N GLY A 280 7.79 8.53 3.25
CA GLY A 280 8.23 8.66 1.85
C GLY A 280 7.33 9.54 0.98
N GLY A 281 6.17 9.98 1.48
CA GLY A 281 5.23 10.84 0.77
C GLY A 281 3.79 10.35 0.81
N VAL A 282 2.96 10.97 -0.01
CA VAL A 282 1.51 10.71 -0.05
C VAL A 282 1.16 9.78 -1.22
N LEU A 283 0.32 8.81 -0.95
CA LEU A 283 -0.34 7.94 -1.94
C LEU A 283 -1.84 8.23 -1.96
N GLU A 284 -2.44 8.11 -3.14
CA GLU A 284 -3.88 8.20 -3.30
C GLU A 284 -4.47 6.79 -3.39
N VAL A 285 -5.54 6.52 -2.66
CA VAL A 285 -6.31 5.29 -2.81
C VAL A 285 -7.71 5.66 -3.27
N HIS A 286 -8.04 5.22 -4.47
CA HIS A 286 -9.36 5.39 -5.06
C HIS A 286 -10.15 4.10 -4.89
N HIS A 287 -11.44 4.20 -4.64
CA HIS A 287 -12.35 3.07 -4.67
C HIS A 287 -13.41 3.25 -5.76
N ASP A 288 -13.89 2.17 -6.29
CA ASP A 288 -15.00 2.16 -7.24
C ASP A 288 -16.25 1.50 -6.63
N ASN A 289 -17.38 1.63 -7.33
CA ASN A 289 -18.65 1.03 -6.89
C ASN A 289 -18.61 -0.50 -6.80
N SER A 290 -17.59 -1.15 -7.35
CA SER A 290 -17.39 -2.59 -7.22
C SER A 290 -16.66 -2.98 -5.93
N GLY A 291 -16.14 -2.00 -5.18
CA GLY A 291 -15.29 -2.20 -4.00
C GLY A 291 -13.83 -2.55 -4.37
N SER A 292 -13.42 -2.36 -5.63
CA SER A 292 -12.02 -2.48 -6.02
C SER A 292 -11.26 -1.21 -5.64
N LEU A 293 -10.01 -1.38 -5.20
CA LEU A 293 -9.13 -0.29 -4.79
C LEU A 293 -8.04 -0.07 -5.83
N LYS A 294 -7.80 1.19 -6.16
CA LYS A 294 -6.70 1.61 -7.04
C LYS A 294 -5.72 2.46 -6.25
N LEU A 295 -4.47 2.02 -6.24
CA LEU A 295 -3.36 2.74 -5.63
C LEU A 295 -2.74 3.67 -6.67
N VAL A 296 -2.68 4.96 -6.37
CA VAL A 296 -2.07 5.98 -7.25
C VAL A 296 -0.93 6.68 -6.52
N GLY A 297 0.19 6.81 -7.18
CA GLY A 297 1.34 7.52 -6.65
C GLY A 297 2.46 7.69 -7.66
N PRO A 298 3.45 8.53 -7.35
CA PRO A 298 4.58 8.77 -8.21
C PRO A 298 5.56 7.60 -8.23
N SER A 299 6.32 7.51 -9.29
CA SER A 299 7.52 6.71 -9.40
C SER A 299 8.57 7.51 -10.17
N GLU A 300 9.85 7.20 -10.02
CA GLU A 300 10.95 7.95 -10.58
C GLU A 300 11.94 7.03 -11.28
N PHE A 301 12.42 7.48 -12.43
CA PHE A 301 13.59 6.90 -13.09
C PHE A 301 14.83 7.56 -12.51
N GLU A 302 15.79 6.78 -12.04
CA GLU A 302 17.06 7.31 -11.54
C GLU A 302 18.14 7.25 -12.63
N TYR A 303 18.47 6.06 -13.11
CA TYR A 303 19.47 5.88 -14.17
C TYR A 303 19.43 4.47 -14.78
N ASP A 304 20.06 4.35 -15.95
CA ASP A 304 20.44 3.06 -16.54
C ASP A 304 21.90 2.73 -16.21
N GLY A 305 22.18 1.47 -15.94
CA GLY A 305 23.52 1.01 -15.63
C GLY A 305 23.85 -0.35 -16.20
N VAL A 306 25.09 -0.76 -15.98
CA VAL A 306 25.60 -2.08 -16.33
C VAL A 306 26.25 -2.68 -15.10
N TRP A 307 25.91 -3.92 -14.79
CA TRP A 307 26.49 -4.66 -13.68
C TRP A 307 27.34 -5.81 -14.23
N ASP A 308 28.61 -5.85 -13.81
CA ASP A 308 29.61 -6.82 -14.23
C ASP A 308 29.79 -7.93 -13.17
N GLY A 309 28.74 -8.55 -12.75
CA GLY A 309 28.52 -9.72 -11.93
C GLY A 309 29.56 -10.23 -10.96
#